data_79d4ede89cc6c99364698ec2379d7b9f
#
_entry.id   79d4ede89cc6c99364698ec2379d7b9f
#
_cell.length_a   1.000
_cell.length_b   1.000
_cell.length_c   1.000
_cell.angle_alpha   90.00
_cell.angle_beta   90.00
_cell.angle_gamma   90.00
#
_symmetry.space_group_name_H-M   'P 1'
#
loop_
_entity.id
_entity.type
_entity.pdbx_description
1 polymer ?
#
loop_
_entity_poly.entity_id
_entity_poly.type
_entity_poly.pdbx_seq_one_letter_code
_entity_poly.pdbx_strand_id
1 'polypeptide(L)'
;MQIQTHILSGIPVFKVEDSMKKVIQFFETTTFSHVAVTEEGRYLGVLSENDLENLKIDEKIEDYRYNLDHFFTKKEANWLDVLEGFARNEANLLPVLGEKEEVLGYYDLTDVVGVFIDTPFFTDPGNILVIAKGVKDYSFSEIAQIVESNNAKFIGGFVTDMTNDVVQVTIKISTSNFNDVVQTFRRYNYNIIFGNSDDKFLEDLKNRSDYLDKYLNV
;
A
#
# COMPACT_ATOMS: atom_id res chain seq x y z
N MET A 1 -4.96 -1.82 -14.68
CA MET A 1 -6.05 -2.12 -13.76
C MET A 1 -6.97 -0.91 -13.72
N GLN A 2 -8.25 -1.07 -14.02
CA GLN A 2 -9.22 0.04 -14.09
C GLN A 2 -9.96 0.11 -12.74
N ILE A 3 -9.66 1.11 -11.92
CA ILE A 3 -10.33 1.31 -10.63
C ILE A 3 -11.59 2.20 -10.76
N GLN A 4 -11.83 2.81 -11.91
CA GLN A 4 -12.95 3.74 -12.13
C GLN A 4 -14.33 3.10 -11.88
N THR A 5 -14.42 1.79 -12.01
CA THR A 5 -15.64 1.02 -11.72
C THR A 5 -15.95 0.91 -10.23
N HIS A 6 -14.99 1.25 -9.37
CA HIS A 6 -15.11 1.21 -7.91
C HIS A 6 -15.44 2.58 -7.30
N ILE A 7 -15.81 3.57 -8.11
CA ILE A 7 -16.27 4.86 -7.59
C ILE A 7 -17.64 4.68 -6.94
N LEU A 8 -17.70 4.93 -5.63
CA LEU A 8 -18.91 4.87 -4.82
C LEU A 8 -19.68 6.20 -4.94
N SER A 9 -20.89 6.17 -5.52
CA SER A 9 -21.74 7.34 -5.66
C SER A 9 -22.82 7.45 -4.57
N GLY A 10 -22.93 6.44 -3.69
CA GLY A 10 -23.95 6.38 -2.63
C GLY A 10 -23.58 7.13 -1.35
N ILE A 11 -22.35 7.63 -1.23
CA ILE A 11 -21.89 8.38 -0.07
C ILE A 11 -22.25 9.86 -0.26
N PRO A 12 -22.76 10.55 0.77
CA PRO A 12 -23.18 11.94 0.66
C PRO A 12 -22.00 12.88 0.34
N VAL A 13 -22.32 13.94 -0.39
CA VAL A 13 -21.48 15.12 -0.58
C VAL A 13 -22.21 16.28 0.06
N PHE A 14 -21.62 16.91 1.04
CA PHE A 14 -22.25 18.01 1.77
C PHE A 14 -22.04 19.35 1.04
N LYS A 15 -22.94 20.28 1.28
CA LYS A 15 -22.80 21.65 0.81
C LYS A 15 -22.41 22.56 1.95
N VAL A 16 -21.71 23.65 1.68
CA VAL A 16 -21.31 24.63 2.71
C VAL A 16 -22.48 25.14 3.55
N GLU A 17 -23.69 25.19 2.97
CA GLU A 17 -24.92 25.64 3.65
C GLU A 17 -25.51 24.56 4.56
N ASP A 18 -25.06 23.31 4.47
CA ASP A 18 -25.59 22.23 5.30
C ASP A 18 -25.21 22.44 6.78
N SER A 19 -26.08 21.94 7.67
CA SER A 19 -25.86 21.98 9.11
C SER A 19 -24.82 20.94 9.51
N MET A 20 -23.93 21.30 10.43
CA MET A 20 -22.97 20.40 11.07
C MET A 20 -23.61 19.16 11.69
N LYS A 21 -24.84 19.28 12.15
CA LYS A 21 -25.60 18.13 12.67
C LYS A 21 -25.67 16.97 11.68
N LYS A 22 -25.81 17.25 10.36
CA LYS A 22 -25.85 16.19 9.34
C LYS A 22 -24.50 15.51 9.19
N VAL A 23 -23.40 16.26 9.27
CA VAL A 23 -22.04 15.76 9.16
C VAL A 23 -21.69 14.89 10.37
N ILE A 24 -22.01 15.38 11.55
CA ILE A 24 -21.82 14.63 12.82
C ILE A 24 -22.59 13.31 12.76
N GLN A 25 -23.87 13.36 12.38
CA GLN A 25 -24.69 12.15 12.24
C GLN A 25 -24.13 11.17 11.20
N PHE A 26 -23.53 11.66 10.11
CA PHE A 26 -22.88 10.83 9.12
C PHE A 26 -21.68 10.09 9.73
N PHE A 27 -20.80 10.76 10.41
CA PHE A 27 -19.63 10.13 11.05
C PHE A 27 -20.01 9.20 12.20
N GLU A 28 -21.03 9.54 13.01
CA GLU A 28 -21.54 8.65 14.07
C GLU A 28 -22.12 7.33 13.52
N THR A 29 -22.59 7.31 12.28
CA THR A 29 -23.24 6.14 11.67
C THR A 29 -22.35 5.39 10.67
N THR A 30 -21.15 5.88 10.41
CA THR A 30 -20.21 5.28 9.46
C THR A 30 -18.83 5.14 10.10
N THR A 31 -17.91 4.50 9.40
CA THR A 31 -16.49 4.40 9.77
C THR A 31 -15.59 5.18 8.83
N PHE A 32 -16.16 6.09 8.05
CA PHE A 32 -15.40 6.90 7.11
C PHE A 32 -14.67 8.04 7.84
N SER A 33 -13.44 8.27 7.46
CA SER A 33 -12.59 9.29 8.08
C SER A 33 -12.84 10.70 7.57
N HIS A 34 -13.35 10.83 6.33
CA HIS A 34 -13.53 12.12 5.66
C HIS A 34 -14.77 12.14 4.80
N VAL A 35 -15.30 13.35 4.55
CA VAL A 35 -16.42 13.55 3.64
C VAL A 35 -16.24 14.87 2.86
N ALA A 36 -16.58 14.86 1.57
CA ALA A 36 -16.42 16.03 0.71
C ALA A 36 -17.47 17.09 0.96
N VAL A 37 -17.01 18.34 0.86
CA VAL A 37 -17.83 19.55 0.90
C VAL A 37 -17.74 20.26 -0.44
N THR A 38 -18.89 20.78 -0.90
CA THR A 38 -19.01 21.53 -2.15
C THR A 38 -19.63 22.90 -1.93
N GLU A 39 -19.28 23.83 -2.79
CA GLU A 39 -19.91 25.13 -2.91
C GLU A 39 -20.31 25.35 -4.37
N GLU A 40 -21.58 25.69 -4.62
CA GLU A 40 -22.13 25.86 -5.97
C GLU A 40 -21.86 24.64 -6.90
N GLY A 41 -21.78 23.44 -6.33
CA GLY A 41 -21.53 22.19 -7.08
C GLY A 41 -20.06 21.91 -7.38
N ARG A 42 -19.13 22.75 -6.93
CA ARG A 42 -17.69 22.54 -7.05
C ARG A 42 -17.10 22.06 -5.73
N TYR A 43 -16.13 21.21 -5.83
CA TYR A 43 -15.39 20.71 -4.67
C TYR A 43 -14.69 21.87 -3.95
N LEU A 44 -14.86 21.92 -2.63
CA LEU A 44 -14.22 22.91 -1.76
C LEU A 44 -13.14 22.29 -0.88
N GLY A 45 -13.36 21.08 -0.39
CA GLY A 45 -12.45 20.37 0.50
C GLY A 45 -13.15 19.17 1.14
N VAL A 46 -12.54 18.62 2.16
CA VAL A 46 -13.11 17.54 2.99
C VAL A 46 -13.16 17.95 4.46
N LEU A 47 -14.15 17.46 5.18
CA LEU A 47 -14.20 17.47 6.64
C LEU A 47 -13.69 16.15 7.17
N SER A 48 -12.88 16.19 8.22
CA SER A 48 -12.34 15.04 8.92
C SER A 48 -13.23 14.65 10.10
N GLU A 49 -13.37 13.35 10.36
CA GLU A 49 -13.95 12.83 11.61
C GLU A 49 -13.17 13.33 12.84
N ASN A 50 -11.86 13.49 12.73
CA ASN A 50 -11.00 13.96 13.81
C ASN A 50 -11.32 15.39 14.26
N ASP A 51 -11.97 16.19 13.41
CA ASP A 51 -12.33 17.57 13.74
C ASP A 51 -13.64 17.69 14.54
N LEU A 52 -14.42 16.58 14.67
CA LEU A 52 -15.75 16.59 15.30
C LEU A 52 -15.77 17.16 16.70
N GLU A 53 -14.72 16.92 17.50
CA GLU A 53 -14.64 17.42 18.89
C GLU A 53 -14.68 18.95 18.97
N ASN A 54 -14.31 19.63 17.88
CA ASN A 54 -14.25 21.09 17.79
C ASN A 54 -15.46 21.71 17.08
N LEU A 55 -16.39 20.88 16.59
CA LEU A 55 -17.53 21.33 15.81
C LEU A 55 -18.78 21.50 16.67
N LYS A 56 -19.53 22.57 16.43
CA LYS A 56 -20.78 22.83 17.12
C LYS A 56 -21.98 22.43 16.27
N ILE A 57 -22.85 21.63 16.84
CA ILE A 57 -23.99 21.01 16.15
C ILE A 57 -24.96 22.00 15.51
N ASP A 58 -25.09 23.21 16.09
CA ASP A 58 -26.01 24.27 15.65
C ASP A 58 -25.43 25.19 14.58
N GLU A 59 -24.15 25.00 14.21
CA GLU A 59 -23.46 25.79 13.20
C GLU A 59 -23.55 25.13 11.81
N LYS A 60 -23.17 25.89 10.78
CA LYS A 60 -23.08 25.41 9.39
C LYS A 60 -21.66 25.02 9.02
N ILE A 61 -21.51 24.24 7.97
CA ILE A 61 -20.18 23.91 7.40
C ILE A 61 -19.45 25.17 6.97
N GLU A 62 -20.15 26.19 6.51
CA GLU A 62 -19.59 27.50 6.10
C GLU A 62 -18.73 28.14 7.21
N ASP A 63 -19.13 27.99 8.47
CA ASP A 63 -18.42 28.54 9.63
C ASP A 63 -17.03 27.87 9.87
N TYR A 64 -16.84 26.68 9.26
CA TYR A 64 -15.61 25.87 9.36
C TYR A 64 -14.83 25.79 8.03
N ARG A 65 -15.08 26.67 7.11
CA ARG A 65 -14.46 26.68 5.77
C ARG A 65 -12.95 26.63 5.79
N TYR A 66 -12.30 27.23 6.81
CA TYR A 66 -10.85 27.27 6.95
C TYR A 66 -10.25 25.99 7.57
N ASN A 67 -11.10 25.10 8.06
CA ASN A 67 -10.70 23.80 8.61
C ASN A 67 -10.76 22.66 7.60
N LEU A 68 -11.24 22.94 6.37
CA LEU A 68 -11.33 21.91 5.34
C LEU A 68 -9.95 21.52 4.84
N ASP A 69 -9.67 20.23 4.85
CA ASP A 69 -8.51 19.67 4.18
C ASP A 69 -8.70 19.64 2.67
N HIS A 70 -7.59 19.76 1.91
CA HIS A 70 -7.65 19.82 0.46
C HIS A 70 -6.93 18.63 -0.15
N PHE A 71 -7.62 17.51 -0.29
CA PHE A 71 -7.12 16.36 -1.04
C PHE A 71 -8.23 15.68 -1.83
N PHE A 72 -7.88 15.14 -2.96
CA PHE A 72 -8.77 14.43 -3.86
C PHE A 72 -7.97 13.62 -4.86
N THR A 73 -8.64 12.81 -5.65
CA THR A 73 -8.06 12.19 -6.84
C THR A 73 -8.90 12.53 -8.07
N LYS A 74 -8.31 12.40 -9.26
CA LYS A 74 -9.04 12.54 -10.53
C LYS A 74 -9.53 11.19 -10.99
N LYS A 75 -10.62 11.19 -11.77
CA LYS A 75 -11.21 9.98 -12.35
C LYS A 75 -10.19 9.15 -13.15
N GLU A 76 -9.23 9.81 -13.82
CA GLU A 76 -8.22 9.19 -14.67
C GLU A 76 -6.97 8.71 -13.90
N ALA A 77 -6.91 8.94 -12.58
CA ALA A 77 -5.78 8.53 -11.75
C ALA A 77 -5.56 7.01 -11.81
N ASN A 78 -4.31 6.60 -11.74
CA ASN A 78 -4.00 5.18 -11.61
C ASN A 78 -4.17 4.72 -10.15
N TRP A 79 -4.30 3.42 -9.95
CA TRP A 79 -4.57 2.84 -8.64
C TRP A 79 -3.45 3.06 -7.61
N LEU A 80 -2.18 3.21 -8.04
CA LEU A 80 -1.07 3.51 -7.14
C LEU A 80 -1.16 4.93 -6.58
N ASP A 81 -1.53 5.91 -7.44
CA ASP A 81 -1.72 7.30 -7.00
C ASP A 81 -2.89 7.40 -6.01
N VAL A 82 -3.92 6.58 -6.22
CA VAL A 82 -5.07 6.51 -5.29
C VAL A 82 -4.65 5.92 -3.93
N LEU A 83 -3.86 4.84 -3.92
CA LEU A 83 -3.30 4.27 -2.68
C LEU A 83 -2.39 5.27 -1.95
N GLU A 84 -1.54 6.01 -2.70
CA GLU A 84 -0.73 7.09 -2.13
C GLU A 84 -1.60 8.18 -1.51
N GLY A 85 -2.71 8.54 -2.18
CA GLY A 85 -3.67 9.52 -1.68
C GLY A 85 -4.25 9.14 -0.32
N PHE A 86 -4.63 7.89 -0.11
CA PHE A 86 -5.08 7.39 1.18
C PHE A 86 -3.99 7.47 2.25
N ALA A 87 -2.79 6.98 1.94
CA ALA A 87 -1.69 6.92 2.90
C ALA A 87 -1.20 8.31 3.32
N ARG A 88 -1.10 9.25 2.37
CA ARG A 88 -0.59 10.60 2.61
C ARG A 88 -1.54 11.45 3.46
N ASN A 89 -2.85 11.20 3.35
CA ASN A 89 -3.87 11.98 4.05
C ASN A 89 -4.50 11.23 5.23
N GLU A 90 -3.96 10.07 5.59
CA GLU A 90 -4.48 9.21 6.67
C GLU A 90 -5.99 8.93 6.53
N ALA A 91 -6.45 8.85 5.26
CA ALA A 91 -7.86 8.74 4.92
C ALA A 91 -8.23 7.30 4.54
N ASN A 92 -9.49 6.92 4.80
CA ASN A 92 -10.08 5.69 4.27
C ASN A 92 -11.14 5.97 3.19
N LEU A 93 -11.47 7.25 2.97
CA LEU A 93 -12.37 7.71 1.94
C LEU A 93 -11.72 8.85 1.15
N LEU A 94 -11.63 8.73 -0.18
CA LEU A 94 -10.94 9.67 -1.06
C LEU A 94 -11.90 10.22 -2.12
N PRO A 95 -12.18 11.54 -2.16
CA PRO A 95 -13.05 12.12 -3.16
C PRO A 95 -12.47 11.98 -4.57
N VAL A 96 -13.34 11.67 -5.52
CA VAL A 96 -13.04 11.58 -6.96
C VAL A 96 -13.65 12.74 -7.68
N LEU A 97 -12.84 13.56 -8.32
CA LEU A 97 -13.30 14.74 -9.07
C LEU A 97 -13.34 14.47 -10.58
N GLY A 98 -14.33 15.07 -11.21
CA GLY A 98 -14.43 15.18 -12.64
C GLY A 98 -13.66 16.38 -13.20
N GLU A 99 -13.81 16.62 -14.52
CA GLU A 99 -13.10 17.69 -15.23
C GLU A 99 -13.52 19.12 -14.81
N LYS A 100 -14.74 19.27 -14.29
CA LYS A 100 -15.31 20.56 -13.86
C LYS A 100 -15.22 20.76 -12.34
N GLU A 101 -14.36 19.98 -11.68
CA GLU A 101 -14.19 19.98 -10.22
C GLU A 101 -15.46 19.54 -9.46
N GLU A 102 -16.39 18.87 -10.13
CA GLU A 102 -17.53 18.22 -9.48
C GLU A 102 -17.09 16.91 -8.79
N VAL A 103 -17.70 16.60 -7.65
CA VAL A 103 -17.47 15.33 -6.95
C VAL A 103 -18.30 14.24 -7.63
N LEU A 104 -17.62 13.27 -8.26
CA LEU A 104 -18.24 12.12 -8.92
C LEU A 104 -18.63 11.02 -7.94
N GLY A 105 -17.99 10.99 -6.78
CA GLY A 105 -18.11 9.98 -5.74
C GLY A 105 -16.81 9.83 -5.00
N TYR A 106 -16.58 8.64 -4.45
CA TYR A 106 -15.41 8.35 -3.62
C TYR A 106 -14.79 7.02 -3.98
N TYR A 107 -13.50 6.88 -3.72
CA TYR A 107 -12.89 5.58 -3.50
C TYR A 107 -12.88 5.26 -2.02
N ASP A 108 -13.21 4.01 -1.68
CA ASP A 108 -13.00 3.41 -0.36
C ASP A 108 -11.67 2.66 -0.35
N LEU A 109 -10.89 2.83 0.72
CA LEU A 109 -9.58 2.17 0.86
C LEU A 109 -9.70 0.64 0.80
N THR A 110 -10.73 0.08 1.44
CA THR A 110 -10.94 -1.38 1.47
C THR A 110 -11.21 -1.94 0.09
N ASP A 111 -12.04 -1.25 -0.70
CA ASP A 111 -12.35 -1.64 -2.08
C ASP A 111 -11.10 -1.58 -2.97
N VAL A 112 -10.31 -0.51 -2.87
CA VAL A 112 -9.08 -0.35 -3.67
C VAL A 112 -8.03 -1.38 -3.27
N VAL A 113 -7.85 -1.66 -1.98
CA VAL A 113 -6.98 -2.74 -1.49
C VAL A 113 -7.50 -4.10 -1.95
N GLY A 114 -8.82 -4.31 -1.94
CA GLY A 114 -9.45 -5.53 -2.46
C GLY A 114 -9.07 -5.83 -3.90
N VAL A 115 -9.16 -4.82 -4.78
CA VAL A 115 -8.74 -4.94 -6.19
C VAL A 115 -7.26 -5.33 -6.32
N PHE A 116 -6.40 -4.84 -5.42
CA PHE A 116 -4.98 -5.19 -5.41
C PHE A 116 -4.74 -6.64 -4.95
N ILE A 117 -5.44 -7.05 -3.88
CA ILE A 117 -5.35 -8.40 -3.32
C ILE A 117 -5.84 -9.47 -4.30
N ASP A 118 -6.78 -9.15 -5.19
CA ASP A 118 -7.29 -10.06 -6.21
C ASP A 118 -6.32 -10.31 -7.38
N THR A 119 -5.16 -9.63 -7.39
CA THR A 119 -4.15 -9.87 -8.43
C THR A 119 -3.42 -11.20 -8.24
N PRO A 120 -2.89 -11.84 -9.32
CA PRO A 120 -2.13 -13.08 -9.24
C PRO A 120 -0.94 -13.04 -8.29
N PHE A 121 -0.38 -11.85 -8.04
CA PHE A 121 0.69 -11.69 -7.05
C PHE A 121 0.25 -12.16 -5.66
N PHE A 122 -1.00 -11.95 -5.27
CA PHE A 122 -1.53 -12.36 -3.96
C PHE A 122 -2.25 -13.71 -4.03
N THR A 123 -3.02 -13.96 -5.09
CA THR A 123 -3.90 -15.14 -5.17
C THR A 123 -3.17 -16.42 -5.61
N ASP A 124 -2.17 -16.32 -6.49
CA ASP A 124 -1.45 -17.51 -6.94
C ASP A 124 -0.58 -18.08 -5.81
N PRO A 125 -0.52 -19.40 -5.64
CA PRO A 125 0.37 -20.03 -4.68
C PRO A 125 1.83 -19.79 -5.06
N GLY A 126 2.69 -19.55 -4.06
CA GLY A 126 4.10 -19.30 -4.29
C GLY A 126 4.86 -18.99 -3.00
N ASN A 127 6.17 -18.95 -3.13
CA ASN A 127 7.08 -18.61 -2.03
C ASN A 127 7.44 -17.14 -2.08
N ILE A 128 7.46 -16.49 -0.93
CA ILE A 128 7.97 -15.12 -0.78
C ILE A 128 9.45 -15.21 -0.41
N LEU A 129 10.25 -14.40 -1.08
CA LEU A 129 11.68 -14.25 -0.83
C LEU A 129 12.02 -12.76 -0.77
N VAL A 130 12.74 -12.35 0.26
CA VAL A 130 13.31 -11.00 0.38
C VAL A 130 14.80 -11.09 0.20
N ILE A 131 15.31 -10.41 -0.80
CA ILE A 131 16.71 -10.39 -1.19
C ILE A 131 17.26 -8.97 -1.11
N ALA A 132 18.55 -8.84 -0.81
CA ALA A 132 19.22 -7.55 -0.74
C ALA A 132 20.53 -7.55 -1.52
N LYS A 133 20.85 -6.41 -2.14
CA LYS A 133 22.10 -6.17 -2.87
C LYS A 133 22.42 -4.68 -2.86
N GLY A 134 23.65 -4.32 -3.21
CA GLY A 134 24.01 -2.91 -3.39
C GLY A 134 23.14 -2.24 -4.45
N VAL A 135 22.74 -0.98 -4.22
CA VAL A 135 21.85 -0.21 -5.12
C VAL A 135 22.39 -0.16 -6.56
N LYS A 136 23.72 -0.11 -6.72
CA LYS A 136 24.36 -0.06 -8.06
C LYS A 136 24.44 -1.42 -8.75
N ASP A 137 24.29 -2.50 -8.01
CA ASP A 137 24.55 -3.86 -8.46
C ASP A 137 23.29 -4.70 -8.64
N TYR A 138 22.13 -4.25 -8.12
CA TYR A 138 20.88 -4.98 -8.28
C TYR A 138 20.24 -4.72 -9.64
N SER A 139 19.53 -5.71 -10.15
CA SER A 139 18.74 -5.57 -11.37
C SER A 139 17.57 -6.53 -11.36
N PHE A 140 16.37 -6.04 -11.67
CA PHE A 140 15.19 -6.90 -11.84
C PHE A 140 15.37 -7.92 -12.96
N SER A 141 16.13 -7.59 -14.02
CA SER A 141 16.43 -8.52 -15.09
C SER A 141 17.29 -9.70 -14.58
N GLU A 142 18.32 -9.42 -13.75
CA GLU A 142 19.13 -10.46 -13.12
C GLU A 142 18.30 -11.32 -12.15
N ILE A 143 17.44 -10.67 -11.35
CA ILE A 143 16.55 -11.37 -10.42
C ILE A 143 15.64 -12.33 -11.17
N ALA A 144 14.97 -11.87 -12.24
CA ALA A 144 14.11 -12.70 -13.07
C ALA A 144 14.90 -13.85 -13.74
N GLN A 145 16.09 -13.59 -14.26
CA GLN A 145 16.95 -14.60 -14.87
C GLN A 145 17.39 -15.67 -13.86
N ILE A 146 17.73 -15.28 -12.64
CA ILE A 146 18.07 -16.26 -11.58
C ILE A 146 16.89 -17.18 -11.30
N VAL A 147 15.69 -16.62 -11.17
CA VAL A 147 14.46 -17.41 -10.91
C VAL A 147 14.19 -18.36 -12.07
N GLU A 148 14.14 -17.85 -13.29
CA GLU A 148 13.76 -18.62 -14.48
C GLU A 148 14.79 -19.68 -14.87
N SER A 149 16.10 -19.41 -14.67
CA SER A 149 17.15 -20.39 -14.92
C SER A 149 17.13 -21.59 -13.97
N ASN A 150 16.42 -21.49 -12.85
CA ASN A 150 16.17 -22.59 -11.93
C ASN A 150 14.81 -23.28 -12.15
N ASN A 151 14.22 -23.14 -13.36
CA ASN A 151 12.89 -23.67 -13.70
C ASN A 151 11.78 -23.20 -12.74
N ALA A 152 11.94 -22.02 -12.17
CA ALA A 152 10.96 -21.35 -11.35
C ALA A 152 10.23 -20.27 -12.16
N LYS A 153 9.00 -19.92 -11.77
CA LYS A 153 8.23 -18.85 -12.37
C LYS A 153 8.33 -17.59 -11.49
N PHE A 154 8.75 -16.50 -12.07
CA PHE A 154 8.70 -15.18 -11.41
C PHE A 154 7.27 -14.65 -11.49
N ILE A 155 6.56 -14.55 -10.36
CA ILE A 155 5.18 -14.06 -10.30
C ILE A 155 5.18 -12.53 -10.24
N GLY A 156 6.11 -11.93 -9.47
CA GLY A 156 6.24 -10.50 -9.36
C GLY A 156 7.22 -10.10 -8.25
N GLY A 157 7.51 -8.80 -8.16
CA GLY A 157 8.36 -8.26 -7.11
C GLY A 157 8.39 -6.74 -7.11
N PHE A 158 8.80 -6.17 -6.00
CA PHE A 158 8.95 -4.73 -5.83
C PHE A 158 10.03 -4.41 -4.80
N VAL A 159 10.58 -3.21 -4.87
CA VAL A 159 11.52 -2.70 -3.88
C VAL A 159 10.77 -2.40 -2.59
N THR A 160 11.16 -3.05 -1.50
CA THR A 160 10.54 -2.88 -0.18
C THR A 160 11.30 -1.95 0.74
N ASP A 161 12.60 -1.79 0.52
CA ASP A 161 13.44 -0.86 1.28
C ASP A 161 14.64 -0.41 0.46
N MET A 162 15.13 0.81 0.71
CA MET A 162 16.35 1.35 0.10
C MET A 162 17.05 2.25 1.12
N THR A 163 17.96 1.67 1.88
CA THR A 163 18.70 2.37 2.94
C THR A 163 20.19 2.00 2.89
N ASN A 164 21.07 2.95 3.23
CA ASN A 164 22.52 2.74 3.35
C ASN A 164 23.16 2.07 2.11
N ASP A 165 22.80 2.54 0.91
CA ASP A 165 23.27 1.99 -0.37
C ASP A 165 22.93 0.51 -0.61
N VAL A 166 21.99 -0.06 0.14
CA VAL A 166 21.44 -1.39 -0.02
C VAL A 166 19.97 -1.30 -0.42
N VAL A 167 19.57 -2.07 -1.43
CA VAL A 167 18.17 -2.24 -1.81
C VAL A 167 17.68 -3.60 -1.34
N GLN A 168 16.50 -3.64 -0.77
CA GLN A 168 15.75 -4.88 -0.48
C GLN A 168 14.62 -5.02 -1.50
N VAL A 169 14.53 -6.20 -2.07
CA VAL A 169 13.50 -6.55 -3.05
C VAL A 169 12.71 -7.74 -2.54
N THR A 170 11.41 -7.57 -2.39
CA THR A 170 10.49 -8.67 -2.13
C THR A 170 10.00 -9.23 -3.45
N ILE A 171 10.17 -10.55 -3.62
CA ILE A 171 9.70 -11.27 -4.80
C ILE A 171 8.80 -12.42 -4.40
N LYS A 172 7.87 -12.75 -5.30
CA LYS A 172 7.06 -13.96 -5.23
C LYS A 172 7.36 -14.87 -6.40
N ILE A 173 7.68 -16.11 -6.09
CA ILE A 173 8.08 -17.12 -7.08
C ILE A 173 7.28 -18.40 -6.88
N SER A 174 7.02 -19.13 -7.97
CA SER A 174 6.45 -20.49 -7.94
C SER A 174 7.50 -21.47 -8.38
N THR A 175 7.87 -22.40 -7.50
CA THR A 175 8.90 -23.41 -7.78
C THR A 175 8.69 -24.67 -6.94
N SER A 176 9.12 -25.81 -7.47
CA SER A 176 9.26 -27.07 -6.73
C SER A 176 10.59 -27.17 -5.99
N ASN A 177 11.61 -26.37 -6.36
CA ASN A 177 12.98 -26.44 -5.85
C ASN A 177 13.43 -25.06 -5.31
N PHE A 178 12.79 -24.62 -4.25
CA PHE A 178 13.05 -23.29 -3.65
C PHE A 178 14.52 -23.11 -3.25
N ASN A 179 15.14 -24.13 -2.68
CA ASN A 179 16.54 -24.06 -2.21
C ASN A 179 17.53 -23.81 -3.35
N ASP A 180 17.31 -24.34 -4.55
CA ASP A 180 18.19 -24.12 -5.71
C ASP A 180 18.16 -22.64 -6.14
N VAL A 181 16.96 -22.03 -6.11
CA VAL A 181 16.80 -20.59 -6.38
C VAL A 181 17.56 -19.76 -5.33
N VAL A 182 17.40 -20.05 -4.05
CA VAL A 182 18.09 -19.37 -2.94
C VAL A 182 19.61 -19.50 -3.08
N GLN A 183 20.13 -20.70 -3.37
CA GLN A 183 21.57 -20.90 -3.56
C GLN A 183 22.10 -20.15 -4.79
N THR A 184 21.30 -20.01 -5.83
CA THR A 184 21.68 -19.23 -7.00
C THR A 184 21.73 -17.75 -6.69
N PHE A 185 20.76 -17.20 -5.96
CA PHE A 185 20.84 -15.82 -5.47
C PHE A 185 22.12 -15.56 -4.66
N ARG A 186 22.48 -16.46 -3.76
CA ARG A 186 23.73 -16.35 -2.98
C ARG A 186 24.97 -16.33 -3.88
N ARG A 187 25.02 -17.18 -4.93
CA ARG A 187 26.12 -17.19 -5.93
C ARG A 187 26.25 -15.88 -6.71
N TYR A 188 25.12 -15.18 -6.90
CA TYR A 188 25.08 -13.87 -7.53
C TYR A 188 25.25 -12.71 -6.55
N ASN A 189 25.73 -13.00 -5.33
CA ASN A 189 26.00 -12.04 -4.25
C ASN A 189 24.75 -11.28 -3.75
N TYR A 190 23.57 -11.91 -3.80
CA TYR A 190 22.42 -11.42 -3.08
C TYR A 190 22.40 -11.98 -1.66
N ASN A 191 22.18 -11.11 -0.69
CA ASN A 191 21.89 -11.52 0.68
C ASN A 191 20.42 -11.93 0.79
N ILE A 192 20.15 -13.05 1.44
CA ILE A 192 18.79 -13.52 1.71
C ILE A 192 18.38 -12.96 3.07
N ILE A 193 17.34 -12.11 3.07
CA ILE A 193 16.80 -11.48 4.29
C ILE A 193 15.66 -12.32 4.86
N PHE A 194 14.78 -12.82 3.99
CA PHE A 194 13.65 -13.67 4.36
C PHE A 194 13.35 -14.66 3.23
N GLY A 195 13.11 -15.92 3.61
CA GLY A 195 12.70 -16.97 2.70
C GLY A 195 12.10 -18.13 3.46
N ASN A 196 11.08 -18.73 2.90
CA ASN A 196 10.30 -19.78 3.54
C ASN A 196 11.21 -20.99 3.87
N SER A 197 11.41 -21.31 5.14
CA SER A 197 12.06 -22.50 5.70
C SER A 197 13.58 -22.50 6.00
N ASP A 198 14.34 -21.46 5.70
CA ASP A 198 15.79 -21.48 5.96
C ASP A 198 16.22 -20.89 7.32
N ASP A 199 15.31 -20.50 8.19
CA ASP A 199 15.65 -20.19 9.58
C ASP A 199 16.34 -21.39 10.27
N LYS A 200 15.92 -22.61 9.96
CA LYS A 200 16.61 -23.82 10.44
C LYS A 200 18.02 -23.98 9.89
N PHE A 201 18.27 -23.62 8.64
CA PHE A 201 19.61 -23.74 8.03
C PHE A 201 20.57 -22.65 8.56
N LEU A 202 20.08 -21.43 8.76
CA LEU A 202 20.85 -20.36 9.40
C LEU A 202 21.10 -20.66 10.89
N GLU A 203 20.13 -21.21 11.60
CA GLU A 203 20.27 -21.71 12.96
C GLU A 203 21.28 -22.87 13.04
N ASP A 204 21.22 -23.81 12.11
CA ASP A 204 22.19 -24.91 12.01
C ASP A 204 23.59 -24.43 11.64
N LEU A 205 23.74 -23.43 10.76
CA LEU A 205 25.04 -22.82 10.45
C LEU A 205 25.58 -22.03 11.63
N LYS A 206 24.75 -21.29 12.34
CA LYS A 206 25.12 -20.54 13.54
C LYS A 206 25.52 -21.51 14.65
N ASN A 207 24.76 -22.57 14.88
CA ASN A 207 25.07 -23.61 15.85
C ASN A 207 26.38 -24.37 15.51
N ARG A 208 26.67 -24.58 14.21
CA ARG A 208 27.95 -25.19 13.76
C ARG A 208 29.12 -24.23 13.93
N SER A 209 28.91 -22.91 13.64
CA SER A 209 29.92 -21.87 13.86
C SER A 209 30.24 -21.75 15.37
N ASP A 210 29.24 -21.67 16.22
CA ASP A 210 29.38 -21.58 17.66
C ASP A 210 30.00 -22.86 18.26
N TYR A 211 29.75 -24.01 17.64
CA TYR A 211 30.40 -25.29 18.02
C TYR A 211 31.88 -25.32 17.63
N LEU A 212 32.23 -24.83 16.43
CA LEU A 212 33.61 -24.72 15.96
C LEU A 212 34.42 -23.70 16.79
N ASP A 213 33.83 -22.55 17.11
CA ASP A 213 34.48 -21.56 17.98
C ASP A 213 34.76 -22.08 19.39
N LYS A 214 33.89 -22.94 19.94
CA LYS A 214 34.16 -23.63 21.23
C LYS A 214 35.26 -24.67 21.12
N TYR A 215 35.46 -25.28 19.95
CA TYR A 215 36.51 -26.29 19.73
C TYR A 215 37.88 -25.69 19.44
N LEU A 216 37.91 -24.47 18.85
CA LEU A 216 39.16 -23.80 18.49
C LEU A 216 39.72 -22.90 19.60
N ASN A 217 38.92 -22.62 20.63
CA ASN A 217 39.31 -21.79 21.79
C ASN A 217 39.49 -22.59 23.09
N VAL A 218 39.88 -23.88 22.99
CA VAL A 218 40.30 -24.70 24.10
C VAL A 218 41.83 -24.84 24.14
#